data_54feefeef7bc8d5118d9a67d5beebd94
#
_entry.id   54feefeef7bc8d5118d9a67d5beebd94
#
_cell.length_a   1.000
_cell.length_b   1.000
_cell.length_c   1.000
_cell.angle_alpha   90.00
_cell.angle_beta   90.00
_cell.angle_gamma   90.00
#
_symmetry.space_group_name_H-M   'P 1'
#
loop_
_entity.id
_entity.type
_entity.pdbx_description
1 polymer ?
#
loop_
_entity_poly.entity_id
_entity_poly.type
_entity_poly.pdbx_seq_one_letter_code
_entity_poly.pdbx_strand_id
1 'polypeptide(L)'
;LPDVLSVSYLSEATSTPAAVKPLPQLEKAEYDKRLLALAHVATSSPWYEAYLQGTTTASTTIERPLWPARAAYPNYGALLPFNRIVAYYGNFYSKQMGVLGEYPEDVVLEKLRAEVAVWEAADPSTPVVPAIEYIDVTAQGSAGKDGKYRLRMPDTQIDKAIAMAKKVDGIVILDIQVGLSTVQDELPLLDTYWAMPQVHLALDPEFAMHDGVPPGRVIGTMSAEDINYAIDHLSAIVRANDLPPKILVVHRFTEEMMTGYKRIEPLPEVQIVVQMDGWGSPQRKIGTYKHVVYPEPVQFSGLKVFYKNDLKEDPPRLLTPQEILNLTPSPVFIQYQ
;
A
#
# COMPACT_ATOMS: atom_id res chain seq x y z
N LEU A 1 71.07 -9.87 19.48
CA LEU A 1 69.93 -10.65 18.92
C LEU A 1 68.64 -9.99 19.40
N PRO A 2 67.76 -9.47 18.50
CA PRO A 2 66.48 -8.89 18.90
C PRO A 2 65.40 -9.97 18.99
N ASP A 3 64.49 -9.76 19.94
CA ASP A 3 63.34 -10.60 20.27
C ASP A 3 62.36 -10.74 19.12
N VAL A 4 61.90 -11.99 18.92
CA VAL A 4 60.86 -12.34 17.98
C VAL A 4 59.52 -12.09 18.66
N LEU A 5 58.76 -11.08 18.21
CA LEU A 5 57.37 -10.86 18.60
C LEU A 5 56.49 -11.93 17.96
N SER A 6 55.88 -12.75 18.79
CA SER A 6 54.86 -13.72 18.37
C SER A 6 53.56 -12.98 18.07
N VAL A 7 53.15 -13.01 16.80
CA VAL A 7 51.82 -12.54 16.35
C VAL A 7 50.81 -13.62 16.68
N SER A 8 49.91 -13.39 17.64
CA SER A 8 48.76 -14.22 17.91
C SER A 8 47.69 -13.96 16.85
N TYR A 9 47.38 -14.95 16.04
CA TYR A 9 46.22 -14.94 15.14
C TYR A 9 44.93 -14.94 15.97
N LEU A 10 44.17 -13.84 15.87
CA LEU A 10 42.81 -13.79 16.36
C LEU A 10 41.97 -14.71 15.45
N SER A 11 41.40 -15.74 16.07
CA SER A 11 40.43 -16.63 15.46
C SER A 11 39.20 -15.80 15.03
N GLU A 12 38.98 -15.69 13.73
CA GLU A 12 37.71 -15.18 13.19
C GLU A 12 36.60 -16.12 13.63
N ALA A 13 35.73 -15.63 14.49
CA ALA A 13 34.48 -16.31 14.80
C ALA A 13 33.61 -16.32 13.53
N THR A 14 33.54 -17.46 12.85
CA THR A 14 32.59 -17.71 11.78
C THR A 14 31.19 -17.71 12.38
N SER A 15 30.51 -16.56 12.29
CA SER A 15 29.08 -16.48 12.57
C SER A 15 28.35 -17.31 11.50
N THR A 16 27.79 -18.43 11.90
CA THR A 16 26.87 -19.21 11.06
C THR A 16 25.73 -18.27 10.66
N PRO A 17 25.40 -18.10 9.36
CA PRO A 17 24.26 -17.30 8.96
C PRO A 17 23.01 -17.85 9.66
N ALA A 18 22.22 -16.97 10.28
CA ALA A 18 20.94 -17.34 10.85
C ALA A 18 20.13 -18.03 9.74
N ALA A 19 19.60 -19.21 9.99
CA ALA A 19 18.78 -19.92 9.02
C ALA A 19 17.59 -19.05 8.62
N VAL A 20 17.56 -18.64 7.36
CA VAL A 20 16.44 -17.86 6.80
C VAL A 20 15.20 -18.74 6.90
N LYS A 21 14.22 -18.29 7.67
CA LYS A 21 12.95 -19.01 7.82
C LYS A 21 12.26 -18.99 6.45
N PRO A 22 11.92 -20.16 5.88
CA PRO A 22 11.28 -20.19 4.57
C PRO A 22 9.96 -19.42 4.62
N LEU A 23 9.69 -18.65 3.58
CA LEU A 23 8.44 -17.90 3.46
C LEU A 23 7.26 -18.88 3.39
N PRO A 24 6.12 -18.58 4.04
CA PRO A 24 4.97 -19.46 4.03
C PRO A 24 4.40 -19.61 2.62
N GLN A 25 4.10 -20.85 2.21
CA GLN A 25 3.45 -21.11 0.93
C GLN A 25 2.03 -20.53 0.92
N LEU A 26 1.56 -20.12 -0.27
CA LEU A 26 0.20 -19.63 -0.43
C LEU A 26 -0.82 -20.77 -0.29
N GLU A 27 -1.68 -20.66 0.71
CA GLU A 27 -2.85 -21.52 0.91
C GLU A 27 -4.01 -21.04 0.02
N LYS A 28 -4.05 -21.49 -1.25
CA LYS A 28 -5.00 -20.99 -2.26
C LYS A 28 -6.47 -21.07 -1.82
N ALA A 29 -6.86 -22.16 -1.16
CA ALA A 29 -8.24 -22.33 -0.70
C ALA A 29 -8.61 -21.29 0.37
N GLU A 30 -7.70 -20.98 1.28
CA GLU A 30 -7.91 -19.94 2.30
C GLU A 30 -7.86 -18.54 1.67
N TYR A 31 -6.95 -18.32 0.71
CA TYR A 31 -6.90 -17.09 -0.08
C TYR A 31 -8.25 -16.79 -0.74
N ASP A 32 -8.80 -17.76 -1.45
CA ASP A 32 -10.09 -17.62 -2.15
C ASP A 32 -11.25 -17.38 -1.18
N LYS A 33 -11.30 -18.09 -0.05
CA LYS A 33 -12.32 -17.85 0.98
C LYS A 33 -12.26 -16.43 1.54
N ARG A 34 -11.05 -15.93 1.79
CA ARG A 34 -10.86 -14.56 2.27
C ARG A 34 -11.26 -13.52 1.23
N LEU A 35 -10.95 -13.73 -0.05
CA LEU A 35 -11.42 -12.86 -1.12
C LEU A 35 -12.96 -12.80 -1.20
N LEU A 36 -13.62 -13.95 -1.09
CA LEU A 36 -15.08 -14.03 -1.07
C LEU A 36 -15.67 -13.33 0.15
N ALA A 37 -15.03 -13.46 1.32
CA ALA A 37 -15.43 -12.76 2.54
C ALA A 37 -15.29 -11.24 2.41
N LEU A 38 -14.16 -10.75 1.88
CA LEU A 38 -13.97 -9.32 1.61
C LEU A 38 -15.02 -8.76 0.62
N ALA A 39 -15.43 -9.57 -0.34
CA ALA A 39 -16.47 -9.21 -1.30
C ALA A 39 -17.90 -9.37 -0.77
N HIS A 40 -18.08 -9.79 0.49
CA HIS A 40 -19.36 -10.10 1.11
C HIS A 40 -20.21 -11.11 0.33
N VAL A 41 -19.57 -12.05 -0.35
CA VAL A 41 -20.28 -13.12 -1.07
C VAL A 41 -20.83 -14.12 -0.05
N ALA A 42 -22.14 -14.26 -0.01
CA ALA A 42 -22.78 -15.20 0.91
C ALA A 42 -22.36 -16.65 0.63
N THR A 43 -22.03 -17.41 1.67
CA THR A 43 -21.65 -18.83 1.54
C THR A 43 -22.74 -19.70 0.90
N SER A 44 -24.02 -19.28 0.99
CA SER A 44 -25.16 -19.92 0.33
C SER A 44 -25.31 -19.53 -1.15
N SER A 45 -24.51 -18.61 -1.65
CA SER A 45 -24.57 -18.19 -3.05
C SER A 45 -24.04 -19.30 -3.97
N PRO A 46 -24.73 -19.63 -5.08
CA PRO A 46 -24.19 -20.53 -6.09
C PRO A 46 -22.83 -20.08 -6.65
N TRP A 47 -22.55 -18.76 -6.65
CA TRP A 47 -21.28 -18.20 -7.04
C TRP A 47 -20.14 -18.60 -6.10
N TYR A 48 -20.41 -18.68 -4.78
CA TYR A 48 -19.41 -19.02 -3.77
C TYR A 48 -18.77 -20.39 -4.05
N GLU A 49 -19.60 -21.41 -4.22
CA GLU A 49 -19.13 -22.76 -4.53
C GLU A 49 -18.44 -22.85 -5.90
N ALA A 50 -19.03 -22.20 -6.93
CA ALA A 50 -18.45 -22.17 -8.26
C ALA A 50 -17.07 -21.48 -8.29
N TYR A 51 -16.88 -20.44 -7.49
CA TYR A 51 -15.60 -19.74 -7.36
C TYR A 51 -14.53 -20.65 -6.74
N LEU A 52 -14.84 -21.30 -5.61
CA LEU A 52 -13.91 -22.21 -4.93
C LEU A 52 -13.53 -23.43 -5.78
N GLN A 53 -14.44 -23.92 -6.60
CA GLN A 53 -14.22 -25.06 -7.51
C GLN A 53 -13.50 -24.67 -8.81
N GLY A 54 -13.24 -23.37 -9.04
CA GLY A 54 -12.67 -22.88 -10.29
C GLY A 54 -13.58 -23.06 -11.52
N THR A 55 -14.88 -23.33 -11.32
CA THR A 55 -15.87 -23.58 -12.39
C THR A 55 -16.54 -22.31 -12.91
N THR A 56 -16.12 -21.14 -12.48
CA THR A 56 -16.63 -19.83 -12.88
C THR A 56 -16.15 -19.45 -14.29
N THR A 57 -16.54 -20.20 -15.30
CA THR A 57 -16.24 -19.90 -16.71
C THR A 57 -17.26 -18.90 -17.27
N ALA A 58 -16.95 -18.26 -18.41
CA ALA A 58 -17.84 -17.35 -19.11
C ALA A 58 -19.19 -18.01 -19.55
N SER A 59 -19.28 -19.34 -19.50
CA SER A 59 -20.44 -20.14 -19.89
C SER A 59 -21.38 -20.47 -18.71
N THR A 60 -21.06 -20.07 -17.47
CA THR A 60 -21.94 -20.29 -16.33
C THR A 60 -23.09 -19.28 -16.34
N THR A 61 -24.34 -19.76 -16.20
CA THR A 61 -25.55 -18.94 -16.09
C THR A 61 -25.68 -18.23 -14.72
N ILE A 62 -24.67 -18.38 -13.85
CA ILE A 62 -24.64 -17.78 -12.51
C ILE A 62 -24.21 -16.31 -12.63
N GLU A 63 -25.02 -15.39 -12.11
CA GLU A 63 -24.69 -13.98 -12.06
C GLU A 63 -23.38 -13.77 -11.27
N ARG A 64 -22.41 -13.17 -11.94
CA ARG A 64 -21.09 -12.92 -11.38
C ARG A 64 -21.07 -11.58 -10.69
N PRO A 65 -20.73 -11.51 -9.37
CA PRO A 65 -20.50 -10.23 -8.71
C PRO A 65 -19.25 -9.55 -9.26
N LEU A 66 -19.17 -8.22 -9.16
CA LEU A 66 -17.99 -7.45 -9.56
C LEU A 66 -16.75 -7.84 -8.73
N TRP A 67 -16.94 -8.13 -7.44
CA TRP A 67 -15.90 -8.56 -6.51
C TRP A 67 -16.13 -10.01 -6.04
N PRO A 68 -15.07 -10.76 -5.80
CA PRO A 68 -13.65 -10.38 -5.90
C PRO A 68 -13.19 -10.19 -7.35
N ALA A 69 -12.21 -9.30 -7.53
CA ALA A 69 -11.54 -9.14 -8.81
C ALA A 69 -10.76 -10.42 -9.17
N ARG A 70 -10.66 -10.72 -10.46
CA ARG A 70 -9.79 -11.80 -10.93
C ARG A 70 -8.37 -11.28 -11.09
N ALA A 71 -7.44 -11.82 -10.33
CA ALA A 71 -6.02 -11.54 -10.42
C ALA A 71 -5.22 -12.86 -10.36
N ALA A 72 -3.97 -12.83 -10.79
CA ALA A 72 -3.06 -13.94 -10.57
C ALA A 72 -2.90 -14.20 -9.06
N TYR A 73 -2.76 -15.48 -8.67
CA TYR A 73 -2.40 -15.79 -7.28
C TYR A 73 -1.02 -15.20 -6.97
N PRO A 74 -0.88 -14.54 -5.81
CA PRO A 74 0.41 -14.00 -5.42
C PRO A 74 1.40 -15.13 -5.08
N ASN A 75 2.69 -14.82 -5.17
CA ASN A 75 3.76 -15.69 -4.71
C ASN A 75 3.66 -15.91 -3.18
N TYR A 76 4.42 -16.88 -2.68
CA TYR A 76 4.55 -17.13 -1.24
C TYR A 76 5.02 -15.89 -0.48
N GLY A 77 4.62 -15.76 0.78
CA GLY A 77 4.92 -14.58 1.60
C GLY A 77 4.01 -13.38 1.37
N ALA A 78 2.96 -13.51 0.54
CA ALA A 78 1.96 -12.47 0.33
C ALA A 78 1.27 -12.06 1.64
N LEU A 79 1.15 -10.76 1.88
CA LEU A 79 0.50 -10.21 3.08
C LEU A 79 -1.03 -10.24 2.96
N LEU A 80 -1.55 -9.88 1.78
CA LEU A 80 -2.98 -9.76 1.54
C LEU A 80 -3.55 -11.04 0.89
N PRO A 81 -4.76 -11.45 1.22
CA PRO A 81 -5.72 -10.90 2.19
C PRO A 81 -5.59 -11.48 3.60
N PHE A 82 -4.45 -12.08 3.95
CA PHE A 82 -4.24 -12.74 5.25
C PHE A 82 -4.07 -11.77 6.40
N ASN A 83 -3.69 -10.53 6.09
CA ASN A 83 -3.52 -9.44 7.03
C ASN A 83 -4.29 -8.20 6.57
N ARG A 84 -4.54 -7.29 7.51
CA ARG A 84 -4.93 -5.90 7.25
C ARG A 84 -3.74 -5.01 7.53
N ILE A 85 -3.49 -4.02 6.66
CA ILE A 85 -2.43 -3.04 6.85
C ILE A 85 -3.06 -1.78 7.46
N VAL A 86 -2.48 -1.27 8.55
CA VAL A 86 -2.85 0.00 9.17
C VAL A 86 -1.65 0.93 9.08
N ALA A 87 -1.78 2.00 8.31
CA ALA A 87 -0.69 2.91 7.97
C ALA A 87 -0.88 4.29 8.59
N TYR A 88 0.21 4.88 9.09
CA TYR A 88 0.31 6.30 9.36
C TYR A 88 1.07 7.00 8.25
N TYR A 89 0.45 8.05 7.72
CA TYR A 89 0.88 8.78 6.53
C TYR A 89 1.52 10.12 6.86
N GLY A 90 2.44 10.57 6.03
CA GLY A 90 2.94 11.94 6.06
C GLY A 90 4.40 12.09 5.63
N ASN A 91 4.92 13.30 5.89
CA ASN A 91 6.31 13.66 5.66
C ASN A 91 6.92 14.28 6.91
N PHE A 92 8.11 13.85 7.33
CA PHE A 92 8.73 14.28 8.59
C PHE A 92 9.10 15.77 8.64
N TYR A 93 9.18 16.43 7.49
CA TYR A 93 9.45 17.87 7.40
C TYR A 93 8.20 18.75 7.47
N SER A 94 7.00 18.15 7.42
CA SER A 94 5.76 18.90 7.36
C SER A 94 4.73 18.45 8.39
N LYS A 95 4.38 19.34 9.30
CA LYS A 95 3.29 19.11 10.27
C LYS A 95 1.88 19.14 9.64
N GLN A 96 1.77 19.51 8.37
CA GLN A 96 0.50 19.66 7.67
C GLN A 96 0.20 18.51 6.69
N MET A 97 1.22 17.67 6.42
CA MET A 97 1.10 16.58 5.45
C MET A 97 0.76 15.22 6.08
N GLY A 98 0.42 15.21 7.36
CA GLY A 98 -0.03 14.00 8.05
C GLY A 98 0.67 13.72 9.37
N VAL A 99 0.28 12.61 9.99
CA VAL A 99 0.64 12.23 11.37
C VAL A 99 2.16 12.13 11.56
N LEU A 100 2.90 11.65 10.54
CA LEU A 100 4.35 11.40 10.66
C LEU A 100 5.17 12.66 10.96
N GLY A 101 4.73 13.83 10.46
CA GLY A 101 5.41 15.10 10.73
C GLY A 101 4.76 15.91 11.84
N GLU A 102 3.55 15.55 12.26
CA GLU A 102 2.79 16.32 13.25
C GLU A 102 3.27 16.06 14.69
N TYR A 103 3.63 14.82 15.01
CA TYR A 103 4.01 14.41 16.35
C TYR A 103 5.46 13.91 16.41
N PRO A 104 6.09 13.91 17.61
CA PRO A 104 7.33 13.18 17.84
C PRO A 104 7.19 11.68 17.55
N GLU A 105 8.29 11.05 17.21
CA GLU A 105 8.32 9.65 16.78
C GLU A 105 7.69 8.67 17.78
N ASP A 106 8.03 8.81 19.07
CA ASP A 106 7.48 7.99 20.13
C ASP A 106 5.97 8.08 20.23
N VAL A 107 5.40 9.29 20.10
CA VAL A 107 3.96 9.54 20.08
C VAL A 107 3.32 8.93 18.82
N VAL A 108 3.96 9.07 17.65
CA VAL A 108 3.48 8.44 16.41
C VAL A 108 3.38 6.93 16.57
N LEU A 109 4.43 6.29 17.10
CA LEU A 109 4.46 4.84 17.26
C LEU A 109 3.46 4.33 18.33
N GLU A 110 3.27 5.09 19.42
CA GLU A 110 2.25 4.78 20.42
C GLU A 110 0.84 4.83 19.81
N LYS A 111 0.53 5.91 19.09
CA LYS A 111 -0.76 6.08 18.40
C LYS A 111 -0.99 4.98 17.35
N LEU A 112 0.04 4.61 16.58
CA LEU A 112 -0.07 3.54 15.60
C LEU A 112 -0.40 2.19 16.26
N ARG A 113 0.28 1.85 17.38
CA ARG A 113 -0.05 0.64 18.16
C ARG A 113 -1.49 0.66 18.69
N ALA A 114 -1.97 1.82 19.11
CA ALA A 114 -3.36 1.96 19.57
C ALA A 114 -4.35 1.71 18.42
N GLU A 115 -4.10 2.26 17.23
CA GLU A 115 -4.94 1.98 16.04
C GLU A 115 -4.90 0.51 15.64
N VAL A 116 -3.73 -0.13 15.66
CA VAL A 116 -3.59 -1.57 15.42
C VAL A 116 -4.49 -2.36 16.37
N ALA A 117 -4.45 -2.07 17.67
CA ALA A 117 -5.27 -2.75 18.66
C ALA A 117 -6.79 -2.54 18.44
N VAL A 118 -7.19 -1.34 17.97
CA VAL A 118 -8.59 -1.05 17.61
C VAL A 118 -9.04 -1.93 16.43
N TRP A 119 -8.19 -2.10 15.41
CA TRP A 119 -8.51 -2.93 14.25
C TRP A 119 -8.50 -4.42 14.57
N GLU A 120 -7.56 -4.90 15.39
CA GLU A 120 -7.54 -6.29 15.88
C GLU A 120 -8.78 -6.62 16.70
N ALA A 121 -9.25 -5.66 17.51
CA ALA A 121 -10.49 -5.83 18.26
C ALA A 121 -11.75 -5.83 17.37
N ALA A 122 -11.75 -5.06 16.28
CA ALA A 122 -12.87 -4.97 15.34
C ALA A 122 -12.99 -6.20 14.43
N ASP A 123 -11.86 -6.83 14.06
CA ASP A 123 -11.81 -8.06 13.26
C ASP A 123 -10.68 -8.98 13.77
N PRO A 124 -10.94 -9.78 14.82
CA PRO A 124 -9.92 -10.66 15.39
C PRO A 124 -9.46 -11.79 14.47
N SER A 125 -10.16 -12.01 13.36
CA SER A 125 -9.81 -13.05 12.37
C SER A 125 -8.72 -12.62 11.39
N THR A 126 -8.41 -11.33 11.34
CA THR A 126 -7.45 -10.74 10.40
C THR A 126 -6.35 -9.99 11.17
N PRO A 127 -5.16 -10.59 11.31
CA PRO A 127 -4.01 -9.92 11.94
C PRO A 127 -3.72 -8.58 11.29
N VAL A 128 -3.22 -7.63 12.07
CA VAL A 128 -2.90 -6.28 11.58
C VAL A 128 -1.39 -6.09 11.45
N VAL A 129 -0.95 -5.60 10.30
CA VAL A 129 0.43 -5.19 10.04
C VAL A 129 0.49 -3.67 10.11
N PRO A 130 1.24 -3.09 11.07
CA PRO A 130 1.45 -1.64 11.12
C PRO A 130 2.32 -1.18 9.96
N ALA A 131 2.08 0.02 9.45
CA ALA A 131 2.87 0.61 8.38
C ALA A 131 3.23 2.08 8.64
N ILE A 132 4.41 2.46 8.19
CA ILE A 132 4.84 3.86 8.06
C ILE A 132 4.76 4.19 6.56
N GLU A 133 3.82 5.02 6.17
CA GLU A 133 3.69 5.47 4.79
C GLU A 133 4.27 6.88 4.66
N TYR A 134 5.45 6.93 4.09
CA TYR A 134 6.28 8.12 4.02
C TYR A 134 6.26 8.73 2.62
N ILE A 135 5.92 10.02 2.50
CA ILE A 135 5.96 10.74 1.22
C ILE A 135 7.43 11.03 0.90
N ASP A 136 8.02 10.19 0.05
CA ASP A 136 9.41 10.29 -0.35
C ASP A 136 9.64 11.26 -1.50
N VAL A 137 8.81 11.18 -2.53
CA VAL A 137 8.77 12.19 -3.59
C VAL A 137 7.53 13.05 -3.38
N THR A 138 7.75 14.30 -3.02
CA THR A 138 6.68 15.23 -2.63
C THR A 138 6.42 16.24 -3.74
N ALA A 139 5.19 16.30 -4.25
CA ALA A 139 4.77 17.33 -5.19
C ALA A 139 4.92 18.75 -4.59
N GLN A 140 5.33 19.71 -5.39
CA GLN A 140 5.64 21.07 -4.98
C GLN A 140 4.90 22.10 -5.82
N GLY A 141 4.48 23.21 -5.18
CA GLY A 141 3.94 24.37 -5.90
C GLY A 141 4.97 25.18 -6.68
N SER A 142 6.27 24.89 -6.49
CA SER A 142 7.38 25.56 -7.20
C SER A 142 8.08 24.58 -8.14
N ALA A 143 8.62 25.13 -9.24
CA ALA A 143 9.22 24.33 -10.31
C ALA A 143 10.43 23.47 -9.87
N GLY A 144 11.10 23.86 -8.78
CA GLY A 144 12.37 23.24 -8.41
C GLY A 144 13.51 23.59 -9.38
N LYS A 145 14.65 22.91 -9.23
CA LYS A 145 15.84 23.16 -10.07
C LYS A 145 15.67 22.61 -11.49
N ASP A 146 14.90 21.57 -11.68
CA ASP A 146 14.71 20.85 -12.93
C ASP A 146 13.34 21.06 -13.59
N GLY A 147 12.53 21.94 -13.02
CA GLY A 147 11.21 22.26 -13.56
C GLY A 147 10.13 21.18 -13.32
N LYS A 148 10.41 20.16 -12.50
CA LYS A 148 9.54 19.00 -12.36
C LYS A 148 8.48 19.13 -11.26
N TYR A 149 8.47 20.25 -10.50
CA TYR A 149 7.48 20.52 -9.45
C TYR A 149 7.36 19.37 -8.43
N ARG A 150 8.47 18.76 -8.11
CA ARG A 150 8.56 17.74 -7.03
C ARG A 150 9.89 17.88 -6.30
N LEU A 151 9.93 17.35 -5.08
CA LEU A 151 11.13 17.31 -4.23
C LEU A 151 11.32 15.87 -3.75
N ARG A 152 12.46 15.27 -4.08
CA ARG A 152 12.88 13.99 -3.53
C ARG A 152 13.44 14.19 -2.14
N MET A 153 13.00 13.39 -1.18
CA MET A 153 13.53 13.43 0.16
C MET A 153 14.93 12.75 0.19
N PRO A 154 15.79 13.15 1.10
CA PRO A 154 17.09 12.49 1.25
C PRO A 154 16.94 11.09 1.86
N ASP A 155 17.82 10.16 1.47
CA ASP A 155 17.86 8.76 1.93
C ASP A 155 17.76 8.62 3.45
N THR A 156 18.34 9.55 4.21
CA THR A 156 18.26 9.56 5.67
C THR A 156 16.84 9.64 6.22
N GLN A 157 15.88 10.13 5.44
CA GLN A 157 14.47 10.17 5.84
C GLN A 157 13.78 8.85 5.53
N ILE A 158 14.15 8.19 4.45
CA ILE A 158 13.71 6.82 4.15
C ILE A 158 14.24 5.87 5.22
N ASP A 159 15.53 5.97 5.55
CA ASP A 159 16.15 5.18 6.62
C ASP A 159 15.47 5.39 7.97
N LYS A 160 15.06 6.63 8.26
CA LYS A 160 14.26 6.94 9.46
C LYS A 160 12.90 6.23 9.42
N ALA A 161 12.18 6.26 8.30
CA ALA A 161 10.90 5.56 8.16
C ALA A 161 11.06 4.05 8.38
N ILE A 162 12.12 3.46 7.82
CA ILE A 162 12.46 2.04 8.00
C ILE A 162 12.78 1.73 9.47
N ALA A 163 13.56 2.58 10.13
CA ALA A 163 13.88 2.43 11.54
C ALA A 163 12.64 2.54 12.46
N MET A 164 11.70 3.43 12.12
CA MET A 164 10.42 3.57 12.82
C MET A 164 9.54 2.33 12.66
N ALA A 165 9.37 1.85 11.42
CA ALA A 165 8.57 0.65 11.13
C ALA A 165 9.12 -0.57 11.88
N LYS A 166 10.44 -0.75 11.93
CA LYS A 166 11.08 -1.83 12.68
C LYS A 166 10.73 -1.84 14.17
N LYS A 167 10.47 -0.69 14.79
CA LYS A 167 10.10 -0.58 16.22
C LYS A 167 8.69 -1.07 16.54
N VAL A 168 7.90 -1.31 15.51
CA VAL A 168 6.52 -1.83 15.61
C VAL A 168 6.32 -3.12 14.80
N ASP A 169 7.42 -3.78 14.42
CA ASP A 169 7.42 -4.98 13.55
C ASP A 169 6.59 -4.77 12.28
N GLY A 170 6.66 -3.56 11.73
CA GLY A 170 5.86 -3.09 10.62
C GLY A 170 6.61 -2.99 9.31
N ILE A 171 5.89 -2.51 8.29
CA ILE A 171 6.39 -2.27 6.93
C ILE A 171 6.50 -0.78 6.64
N VAL A 172 7.21 -0.43 5.57
CA VAL A 172 7.31 0.93 5.02
C VAL A 172 6.65 0.97 3.66
N ILE A 173 5.90 2.03 3.40
CA ILE A 173 5.39 2.35 2.07
C ILE A 173 5.96 3.70 1.69
N LEU A 174 6.70 3.76 0.58
CA LEU A 174 7.21 5.01 0.03
C LEU A 174 6.18 5.53 -0.97
N ASP A 175 5.65 6.71 -0.68
CA ASP A 175 4.66 7.38 -1.52
C ASP A 175 5.35 8.33 -2.50
N ILE A 176 4.97 8.24 -3.76
CA ILE A 176 5.58 8.93 -4.91
C ILE A 176 4.57 9.85 -5.57
N GLN A 177 4.78 11.17 -5.40
CA GLN A 177 4.03 12.24 -6.03
C GLN A 177 4.88 12.86 -7.13
N VAL A 178 4.75 12.37 -8.36
CA VAL A 178 5.71 12.65 -9.44
C VAL A 178 5.78 14.10 -9.92
N GLY A 179 4.75 14.93 -9.65
CA GLY A 179 4.67 16.28 -10.20
C GLY A 179 4.63 16.28 -11.73
N LEU A 180 5.54 17.01 -12.37
CA LEU A 180 5.79 16.98 -13.83
C LEU A 180 6.90 16.01 -14.22
N SER A 181 7.32 15.11 -13.31
CA SER A 181 8.16 13.95 -13.61
C SER A 181 7.27 12.77 -14.03
N THR A 182 7.82 11.58 -14.08
CA THR A 182 7.12 10.35 -14.45
C THR A 182 7.44 9.22 -13.46
N VAL A 183 6.58 8.22 -13.41
CA VAL A 183 6.84 6.98 -12.64
C VAL A 183 8.14 6.32 -13.13
N GLN A 184 8.38 6.36 -14.45
CA GLN A 184 9.54 5.81 -15.12
C GLN A 184 10.86 6.51 -14.73
N ASP A 185 10.80 7.80 -14.40
CA ASP A 185 11.97 8.58 -13.98
C ASP A 185 12.23 8.46 -12.46
N GLU A 186 11.19 8.25 -11.65
CA GLU A 186 11.32 8.28 -10.19
C GLU A 186 11.59 6.88 -9.59
N LEU A 187 10.92 5.82 -10.04
CA LEU A 187 11.04 4.51 -9.40
C LEU A 187 12.45 3.90 -9.45
N PRO A 188 13.20 3.95 -10.56
CA PRO A 188 14.53 3.33 -10.61
C PRO A 188 15.55 3.94 -9.65
N LEU A 189 15.31 5.17 -9.19
CA LEU A 189 16.20 5.85 -8.25
C LEU A 189 16.15 5.23 -6.83
N LEU A 190 15.13 4.43 -6.55
CA LEU A 190 14.87 3.82 -5.25
C LEU A 190 15.06 2.29 -5.27
N ASP A 191 15.71 1.71 -6.29
CA ASP A 191 15.88 0.27 -6.46
C ASP A 191 16.52 -0.43 -5.26
N THR A 192 17.46 0.25 -4.58
CA THR A 192 18.08 -0.26 -3.35
C THR A 192 17.08 -0.44 -2.21
N TYR A 193 16.05 0.41 -2.16
CA TYR A 193 14.96 0.31 -1.18
C TYR A 193 13.90 -0.70 -1.62
N TRP A 194 13.56 -0.74 -2.91
CA TRP A 194 12.65 -1.76 -3.43
C TRP A 194 13.17 -3.18 -3.24
N ALA A 195 14.49 -3.38 -3.19
CA ALA A 195 15.11 -4.67 -2.89
C ALA A 195 14.99 -5.09 -1.41
N MET A 196 14.49 -4.22 -0.52
CA MET A 196 14.25 -4.57 0.89
C MET A 196 12.85 -5.20 1.04
N PRO A 197 12.69 -6.37 1.67
CA PRO A 197 11.41 -7.09 1.74
C PRO A 197 10.28 -6.28 2.41
N GLN A 198 10.60 -5.43 3.36
CA GLN A 198 9.64 -4.62 4.13
C GLN A 198 9.29 -3.28 3.48
N VAL A 199 9.89 -2.91 2.34
CA VAL A 199 9.63 -1.64 1.66
C VAL A 199 8.71 -1.85 0.47
N HIS A 200 7.64 -1.08 0.40
CA HIS A 200 6.55 -1.15 -0.56
C HIS A 200 6.31 0.22 -1.20
N LEU A 201 5.47 0.29 -2.21
CA LEU A 201 5.23 1.49 -3.02
C LEU A 201 3.79 1.99 -2.87
N ALA A 202 3.63 3.32 -2.80
CA ALA A 202 2.38 4.01 -3.12
C ALA A 202 2.58 4.99 -4.27
N LEU A 203 1.59 5.10 -5.14
CA LEU A 203 1.50 6.10 -6.20
C LEU A 203 0.33 7.02 -5.91
N ASP A 204 0.56 8.33 -6.03
CA ASP A 204 -0.46 9.34 -5.83
C ASP A 204 -0.79 10.05 -7.15
N PRO A 205 -1.79 9.56 -7.90
CA PRO A 205 -2.22 10.14 -9.16
C PRO A 205 -2.71 11.58 -9.06
N GLU A 206 -3.18 12.04 -7.86
CA GLU A 206 -3.58 13.44 -7.67
C GLU A 206 -2.50 14.41 -8.13
N PHE A 207 -1.24 14.03 -7.94
CA PHE A 207 -0.07 14.85 -8.24
C PHE A 207 0.72 14.37 -9.47
N ALA A 208 0.17 13.50 -10.30
CA ALA A 208 0.74 13.14 -11.60
C ALA A 208 0.25 14.11 -12.68
N MET A 209 1.05 15.12 -12.92
CA MET A 209 0.65 16.28 -13.71
C MET A 209 1.03 16.13 -15.19
N HIS A 210 0.17 16.64 -16.06
CA HIS A 210 0.37 16.67 -17.51
C HIS A 210 0.32 18.11 -18.03
N ASP A 211 0.72 18.32 -19.29
CA ASP A 211 0.61 19.57 -20.04
C ASP A 211 1.26 20.80 -19.36
N GLY A 212 2.26 20.58 -18.51
CA GLY A 212 2.98 21.62 -17.80
C GLY A 212 2.21 22.32 -16.69
N VAL A 213 1.05 21.81 -16.28
CA VAL A 213 0.26 22.36 -15.18
C VAL A 213 0.88 22.00 -13.83
N PRO A 214 1.18 22.99 -12.96
CA PRO A 214 1.74 22.67 -11.63
C PRO A 214 0.78 21.89 -10.72
N PRO A 215 1.30 21.04 -9.81
CA PRO A 215 0.52 20.36 -8.79
C PRO A 215 -0.36 21.30 -7.96
N GLY A 216 -1.55 20.82 -7.55
CA GLY A 216 -2.51 21.57 -6.75
C GLY A 216 -3.35 22.59 -7.55
N ARG A 217 -3.18 22.68 -8.87
CA ARG A 217 -4.04 23.51 -9.75
C ARG A 217 -5.20 22.70 -10.32
N VAL A 218 -4.96 21.46 -10.64
CA VAL A 218 -5.94 20.47 -11.08
C VAL A 218 -5.60 19.14 -10.42
N ILE A 219 -6.55 18.22 -10.38
CA ILE A 219 -6.30 16.83 -9.98
C ILE A 219 -5.58 16.16 -11.13
N GLY A 220 -4.50 15.46 -10.82
CA GLY A 220 -3.71 14.71 -11.79
C GLY A 220 -4.33 13.38 -12.18
N THR A 221 -3.62 12.63 -13.02
CA THR A 221 -4.07 11.32 -13.51
C THR A 221 -2.89 10.40 -13.80
N MET A 222 -3.07 9.11 -13.55
CA MET A 222 -2.17 8.05 -14.01
C MET A 222 -2.96 7.07 -14.89
N SER A 223 -2.33 6.65 -15.96
CA SER A 223 -2.89 5.64 -16.85
C SER A 223 -2.61 4.23 -16.33
N ALA A 224 -3.32 3.23 -16.89
CA ALA A 224 -2.99 1.84 -16.66
C ALA A 224 -1.55 1.51 -17.08
N GLU A 225 -1.01 2.18 -18.08
CA GLU A 225 0.35 2.02 -18.58
C GLU A 225 1.39 2.46 -17.54
N ASP A 226 1.15 3.56 -16.81
CA ASP A 226 2.01 4.03 -15.71
C ASP A 226 1.99 3.05 -14.54
N ILE A 227 0.80 2.56 -14.18
CA ILE A 227 0.62 1.59 -13.10
C ILE A 227 1.26 0.25 -13.47
N ASN A 228 1.09 -0.23 -14.71
CA ASN A 228 1.72 -1.46 -15.19
C ASN A 228 3.24 -1.34 -15.21
N TYR A 229 3.79 -0.17 -15.58
CA TYR A 229 5.23 0.04 -15.45
C TYR A 229 5.72 -0.17 -14.01
N ALA A 230 5.00 0.36 -13.01
CA ALA A 230 5.35 0.15 -11.60
C ALA A 230 5.24 -1.32 -11.20
N ILE A 231 4.21 -2.03 -11.68
CA ILE A 231 4.03 -3.47 -11.44
C ILE A 231 5.20 -4.26 -12.03
N ASP A 232 5.55 -4.01 -13.29
CA ASP A 232 6.63 -4.70 -14.00
C ASP A 232 7.99 -4.44 -13.34
N HIS A 233 8.25 -3.18 -12.97
CA HIS A 233 9.48 -2.76 -12.31
C HIS A 233 9.67 -3.47 -10.96
N LEU A 234 8.66 -3.41 -10.09
CA LEU A 234 8.69 -4.10 -8.80
C LEU A 234 8.76 -5.63 -8.96
N SER A 235 8.04 -6.20 -9.94
CA SER A 235 8.08 -7.64 -10.22
C SER A 235 9.46 -8.11 -10.63
N ALA A 236 10.18 -7.32 -11.44
CA ALA A 236 11.55 -7.62 -11.83
C ALA A 236 12.47 -7.64 -10.59
N ILE A 237 12.33 -6.69 -9.68
CA ILE A 237 13.11 -6.61 -8.43
C ILE A 237 12.78 -7.78 -7.49
N VAL A 238 11.49 -8.12 -7.34
CA VAL A 238 11.05 -9.26 -6.53
C VAL A 238 11.69 -10.55 -7.03
N ARG A 239 11.62 -10.81 -8.34
CA ARG A 239 12.23 -12.00 -8.95
C ARG A 239 13.75 -12.04 -8.84
N ALA A 240 14.41 -10.89 -9.03
CA ALA A 240 15.86 -10.80 -8.98
C ALA A 240 16.44 -11.04 -7.57
N ASN A 241 15.66 -10.76 -6.52
CA ASN A 241 16.11 -10.82 -5.12
C ASN A 241 15.37 -11.87 -4.28
N ASP A 242 14.56 -12.74 -4.90
CA ASP A 242 13.74 -13.79 -4.21
C ASP A 242 12.93 -13.23 -3.04
N LEU A 243 12.21 -12.12 -3.28
CA LEU A 243 11.45 -11.39 -2.25
C LEU A 243 10.00 -11.89 -2.16
N PRO A 244 9.33 -11.66 -1.02
CA PRO A 244 7.88 -11.73 -0.95
C PRO A 244 7.24 -10.66 -1.85
N PRO A 245 5.97 -10.85 -2.26
CA PRO A 245 5.25 -9.88 -3.07
C PRO A 245 5.26 -8.48 -2.45
N LYS A 246 5.43 -7.47 -3.31
CA LYS A 246 5.31 -6.07 -2.91
C LYS A 246 3.85 -5.65 -2.83
N ILE A 247 3.55 -4.68 -1.98
CA ILE A 247 2.29 -3.94 -2.02
C ILE A 247 2.49 -2.71 -2.90
N LEU A 248 1.56 -2.49 -3.82
CA LEU A 248 1.41 -1.27 -4.59
C LEU A 248 0.07 -0.62 -4.24
N VAL A 249 0.12 0.50 -3.54
CA VAL A 249 -1.06 1.32 -3.26
C VAL A 249 -1.22 2.35 -4.37
N VAL A 250 -2.44 2.52 -4.89
CA VAL A 250 -2.79 3.57 -5.84
C VAL A 250 -3.90 4.42 -5.22
N HIS A 251 -3.60 5.68 -4.93
CA HIS A 251 -4.54 6.62 -4.35
C HIS A 251 -5.61 7.04 -5.35
N ARG A 252 -6.87 7.16 -4.88
CA ARG A 252 -7.96 7.53 -5.76
C ARG A 252 -9.17 8.12 -5.02
N PHE A 253 -9.66 9.28 -5.47
CA PHE A 253 -10.93 9.83 -5.01
C PHE A 253 -11.79 10.42 -6.14
N THR A 254 -11.29 10.41 -7.38
CA THR A 254 -12.07 10.68 -8.60
C THR A 254 -11.88 9.58 -9.62
N GLU A 255 -12.80 9.47 -10.58
CA GLU A 255 -12.69 8.46 -11.65
C GLU A 255 -11.46 8.70 -12.53
N GLU A 256 -11.14 9.97 -12.78
CA GLU A 256 -10.08 10.37 -13.72
C GLU A 256 -8.66 10.22 -13.14
N MET A 257 -8.52 10.08 -11.83
CA MET A 257 -7.19 9.86 -11.22
C MET A 257 -6.53 8.56 -11.70
N MET A 258 -7.32 7.54 -12.01
CA MET A 258 -6.83 6.27 -12.53
C MET A 258 -7.63 5.88 -13.78
N THR A 259 -6.98 5.87 -14.93
CA THR A 259 -7.65 5.58 -16.20
C THR A 259 -7.30 4.20 -16.74
N GLY A 260 -8.30 3.56 -17.37
CA GLY A 260 -8.09 2.28 -18.05
C GLY A 260 -7.92 1.08 -17.11
N TYR A 261 -8.55 1.06 -15.94
CA TYR A 261 -8.39 0.04 -14.90
C TYR A 261 -8.43 -1.42 -15.41
N LYS A 262 -9.21 -1.69 -16.47
CA LYS A 262 -9.30 -3.03 -17.08
C LYS A 262 -8.03 -3.51 -17.75
N ARG A 263 -7.08 -2.60 -18.01
CA ARG A 263 -5.76 -2.90 -18.59
C ARG A 263 -4.66 -2.98 -17.53
N ILE A 264 -5.00 -2.77 -16.25
CA ILE A 264 -4.06 -3.04 -15.16
C ILE A 264 -3.91 -4.55 -15.02
N GLU A 265 -2.67 -5.02 -15.03
CA GLU A 265 -2.31 -6.44 -15.04
C GLU A 265 -1.61 -6.86 -13.74
N PRO A 266 -2.37 -7.28 -12.69
CA PRO A 266 -1.76 -7.76 -11.46
C PRO A 266 -0.87 -8.98 -11.69
N LEU A 267 0.38 -8.92 -11.23
CA LEU A 267 1.36 -10.00 -11.32
C LEU A 267 1.52 -10.69 -9.95
N PRO A 268 1.98 -11.97 -9.93
CA PRO A 268 2.18 -12.71 -8.67
C PRO A 268 3.13 -12.04 -7.67
N GLU A 269 4.03 -11.20 -8.15
CA GLU A 269 5.03 -10.47 -7.38
C GLU A 269 4.52 -9.17 -6.75
N VAL A 270 3.34 -8.68 -7.16
CA VAL A 270 2.81 -7.38 -6.71
C VAL A 270 1.33 -7.48 -6.36
N GLN A 271 0.97 -7.10 -5.14
CA GLN A 271 -0.40 -7.01 -4.66
C GLN A 271 -0.88 -5.56 -4.73
N ILE A 272 -1.93 -5.32 -5.51
CA ILE A 272 -2.40 -3.96 -5.82
C ILE A 272 -3.58 -3.59 -4.93
N VAL A 273 -3.48 -2.41 -4.31
CA VAL A 273 -4.54 -1.81 -3.49
C VAL A 273 -4.99 -0.50 -4.12
N VAL A 274 -6.24 -0.42 -4.57
CA VAL A 274 -6.85 0.87 -4.93
C VAL A 274 -7.43 1.49 -3.68
N GLN A 275 -6.87 2.62 -3.25
CA GLN A 275 -7.22 3.26 -1.99
C GLN A 275 -8.10 4.49 -2.21
N MET A 276 -9.30 4.48 -1.65
CA MET A 276 -10.13 5.67 -1.59
C MET A 276 -9.55 6.66 -0.57
N ASP A 277 -9.03 7.81 -1.04
CA ASP A 277 -8.40 8.81 -0.20
C ASP A 277 -9.09 10.19 -0.20
N GLY A 278 -10.35 10.24 -0.61
CA GLY A 278 -11.18 11.43 -0.44
C GLY A 278 -11.56 11.68 1.04
N TRP A 279 -11.51 12.95 1.46
CA TRP A 279 -11.97 13.37 2.78
C TRP A 279 -13.44 13.79 2.80
N GLY A 280 -14.05 13.80 3.98
CA GLY A 280 -15.43 14.25 4.20
C GLY A 280 -16.17 13.46 5.26
N SER A 281 -17.45 13.76 5.42
CA SER A 281 -18.35 13.05 6.33
C SER A 281 -18.41 11.55 6.01
N PRO A 282 -18.82 10.70 6.96
CA PRO A 282 -18.97 9.26 6.73
C PRO A 282 -19.78 8.92 5.48
N GLN A 283 -20.88 9.62 5.23
CA GLN A 283 -21.75 9.41 4.08
C GLN A 283 -21.04 9.74 2.76
N ARG A 284 -20.29 10.86 2.72
CA ARG A 284 -19.50 11.24 1.56
C ARG A 284 -18.44 10.19 1.26
N LYS A 285 -17.68 9.75 2.26
CA LYS A 285 -16.63 8.75 2.08
C LYS A 285 -17.17 7.41 1.60
N ILE A 286 -18.28 6.94 2.17
CA ILE A 286 -18.97 5.73 1.71
C ILE A 286 -19.47 5.91 0.27
N GLY A 287 -20.03 7.09 -0.05
CA GLY A 287 -20.49 7.43 -1.41
C GLY A 287 -19.35 7.43 -2.41
N THR A 288 -18.23 8.11 -2.08
CA THR A 288 -17.03 8.15 -2.93
C THR A 288 -16.45 6.73 -3.13
N TYR A 289 -16.35 5.93 -2.07
CA TYR A 289 -15.89 4.55 -2.17
C TYR A 289 -16.73 3.71 -3.15
N LYS A 290 -18.06 3.80 -3.01
CA LYS A 290 -19.00 3.13 -3.90
C LYS A 290 -18.94 3.62 -5.35
N HIS A 291 -18.50 4.85 -5.56
CA HIS A 291 -18.44 5.47 -6.88
C HIS A 291 -17.12 5.21 -7.59
N VAL A 292 -15.99 5.25 -6.89
CA VAL A 292 -14.67 5.18 -7.53
C VAL A 292 -13.94 3.85 -7.33
N VAL A 293 -14.27 3.07 -6.27
CA VAL A 293 -13.59 1.80 -5.99
C VAL A 293 -14.45 0.60 -6.38
N TYR A 294 -15.72 0.57 -5.93
CA TYR A 294 -16.59 -0.58 -6.17
C TYR A 294 -16.76 -0.95 -7.65
N PRO A 295 -17.03 0.01 -8.59
CA PRO A 295 -17.31 -0.31 -9.98
C PRO A 295 -16.08 -0.70 -10.81
N GLU A 296 -14.87 -0.47 -10.29
CA GLU A 296 -13.62 -0.68 -11.00
C GLU A 296 -12.68 -1.64 -10.24
N PRO A 297 -13.03 -2.95 -10.19
CA PRO A 297 -12.25 -3.94 -9.46
C PRO A 297 -10.88 -4.18 -10.12
N VAL A 298 -9.80 -4.04 -9.34
CA VAL A 298 -8.43 -4.37 -9.75
C VAL A 298 -7.93 -5.58 -8.98
N GLN A 299 -7.71 -5.48 -7.66
CA GLN A 299 -7.33 -6.63 -6.83
C GLN A 299 -7.80 -6.47 -5.39
N PHE A 300 -7.31 -5.48 -4.66
CA PHE A 300 -7.69 -5.15 -3.29
C PHE A 300 -8.12 -3.69 -3.18
N SER A 301 -8.72 -3.34 -2.06
CA SER A 301 -9.13 -1.96 -1.79
C SER A 301 -8.56 -1.45 -0.47
N GLY A 302 -8.41 -0.14 -0.39
CA GLY A 302 -8.04 0.60 0.80
C GLY A 302 -8.94 1.79 1.06
N LEU A 303 -8.82 2.37 2.26
CA LEU A 303 -9.53 3.58 2.65
C LEU A 303 -8.65 4.45 3.55
N LYS A 304 -8.61 5.73 3.25
CA LYS A 304 -7.92 6.75 4.04
C LYS A 304 -8.90 7.42 5.00
N VAL A 305 -8.45 7.66 6.24
CA VAL A 305 -9.16 8.38 7.28
C VAL A 305 -8.37 9.63 7.64
N PHE A 306 -9.02 10.78 7.63
CA PHE A 306 -8.38 12.05 7.94
C PHE A 306 -8.84 12.53 9.32
N TYR A 307 -7.96 12.47 10.30
CA TYR A 307 -8.27 12.86 11.68
C TYR A 307 -8.86 14.28 11.83
N LYS A 308 -8.49 15.19 10.93
CA LYS A 308 -8.95 16.60 10.96
C LYS A 308 -9.97 16.90 9.87
N ASN A 309 -9.71 16.44 8.66
CA ASN A 309 -10.54 16.87 7.52
C ASN A 309 -11.90 16.18 7.51
N ASP A 310 -11.98 14.91 7.92
CA ASP A 310 -13.25 14.19 7.99
C ASP A 310 -14.22 14.78 9.04
N LEU A 311 -13.69 15.58 9.99
CA LEU A 311 -14.49 16.25 11.00
C LEU A 311 -15.05 17.63 10.55
N LYS A 312 -14.75 18.08 9.34
CA LYS A 312 -15.19 19.38 8.83
C LYS A 312 -16.63 19.38 8.29
N GLU A 313 -17.20 18.20 8.10
CA GLU A 313 -18.57 18.04 7.58
C GLU A 313 -19.47 17.34 8.60
N ASP A 314 -20.78 17.55 8.49
CA ASP A 314 -21.77 16.88 9.34
C ASP A 314 -22.04 15.43 8.89
N PRO A 315 -22.14 14.49 9.82
CA PRO A 315 -21.76 14.61 11.23
C PRO A 315 -20.25 14.64 11.42
N PRO A 316 -19.69 15.50 12.30
CA PRO A 316 -18.25 15.66 12.51
C PRO A 316 -17.68 14.47 13.30
N ARG A 317 -17.59 13.33 12.67
CA ARG A 317 -17.03 12.09 13.21
C ARG A 317 -16.30 11.30 12.13
N LEU A 318 -15.37 10.48 12.55
CA LEU A 318 -14.70 9.54 11.69
C LEU A 318 -15.60 8.34 11.38
N LEU A 319 -15.33 7.63 10.29
CA LEU A 319 -15.84 6.28 10.08
C LEU A 319 -15.29 5.36 11.16
N THR A 320 -16.16 4.53 11.70
CA THR A 320 -15.75 3.46 12.62
C THR A 320 -15.15 2.28 11.85
N PRO A 321 -14.29 1.45 12.45
CA PRO A 321 -13.80 0.23 11.82
C PRO A 321 -14.92 -0.65 11.28
N GLN A 322 -16.03 -0.78 12.02
CA GLN A 322 -17.16 -1.60 11.60
C GLN A 322 -17.86 -1.06 10.35
N GLU A 323 -18.00 0.27 10.22
CA GLU A 323 -18.55 0.89 9.01
C GLU A 323 -17.63 0.67 7.81
N ILE A 324 -16.31 0.70 8.02
CA ILE A 324 -15.31 0.43 6.98
C ILE A 324 -15.33 -1.05 6.58
N LEU A 325 -15.39 -1.97 7.54
CA LEU A 325 -15.51 -3.41 7.30
C LEU A 325 -16.76 -3.78 6.50
N ASN A 326 -17.83 -3.00 6.62
CA ASN A 326 -19.08 -3.22 5.88
C ASN A 326 -19.07 -2.68 4.43
N LEU A 327 -17.97 -2.04 4.01
CA LEU A 327 -17.82 -1.64 2.59
C LEU A 327 -17.57 -2.87 1.71
N THR A 328 -18.01 -2.81 0.47
CA THR A 328 -17.79 -3.88 -0.51
C THR A 328 -16.86 -3.40 -1.64
N PRO A 329 -15.69 -4.03 -1.85
CA PRO A 329 -15.09 -5.02 -0.94
C PRO A 329 -14.68 -4.37 0.39
N SER A 330 -14.53 -5.17 1.46
CA SER A 330 -13.95 -4.68 2.71
C SER A 330 -12.50 -4.23 2.47
N PRO A 331 -12.11 -2.99 2.86
CA PRO A 331 -10.74 -2.53 2.74
C PRO A 331 -9.76 -3.37 3.56
N VAL A 332 -8.64 -3.74 2.94
CA VAL A 332 -7.51 -4.43 3.60
C VAL A 332 -6.36 -3.49 3.94
N PHE A 333 -6.44 -2.25 3.49
CA PHE A 333 -5.45 -1.20 3.73
C PHE A 333 -6.15 0.04 4.29
N ILE A 334 -5.77 0.44 5.49
CA ILE A 334 -6.36 1.58 6.20
C ILE A 334 -5.25 2.59 6.49
N GLN A 335 -5.39 3.78 5.95
CA GLN A 335 -4.41 4.85 6.14
C GLN A 335 -5.01 5.96 6.99
N TYR A 336 -4.21 6.47 7.93
CA TYR A 336 -4.56 7.61 8.79
C TYR A 336 -3.65 8.80 8.52
N GLN A 337 -4.30 9.96 8.30
CA GLN A 337 -3.64 11.25 8.07
C GLN A 337 -4.12 12.33 9.03
#